data_491d69fabfbab755e362877b0ac8943b
#
_entry.id   491d69fabfbab755e362877b0ac8943b
#
_cell.length_a   1.000
_cell.length_b   1.000
_cell.length_c   1.000
_cell.angle_alpha   90.00
_cell.angle_beta   90.00
_cell.angle_gamma   90.00
#
_symmetry.space_group_name_H-M   'P 1'
#
loop_
_entity.id
_entity.type
_entity.pdbx_description
1 polymer ?
#
loop_
_entity_poly.entity_id
_entity_poly.type
_entity_poly.pdbx_seq_one_letter_code
_entity_poly.pdbx_strand_id
1 'polypeptide(L)'
;ILYRRDQVILKNNFRKEYKFVTDIENSGKYLDWITKNSVLLFPKRTVQSMYYDTLDFSLYKNSVFDDTDRFKIRFRNYKETPEKIFKEIKKNSRDGKFKTSESTNYKNFDEIGNLYFQGVQYYPKSFVSYTRQYFLKNNSRITYDTNIIYRTGIKKSNKFYNSNKVIIEFKLDDSQKL
;
A
#
# COMPACT_ATOMS: atom_id res chain seq x y z
N ILE A 1 9.39 -37.56 12.33
CA ILE A 1 9.53 -36.09 12.36
C ILE A 1 8.72 -35.56 11.18
N LEU A 2 7.50 -35.08 11.47
CA LEU A 2 6.55 -34.57 10.49
C LEU A 2 6.78 -33.06 10.35
N TYR A 3 7.29 -32.62 9.21
CA TYR A 3 7.29 -31.21 8.81
C TYR A 3 5.86 -30.81 8.45
N ARG A 4 5.21 -30.01 9.28
CA ARG A 4 3.98 -29.28 8.89
C ARG A 4 4.39 -28.20 7.91
N ARG A 5 4.00 -28.33 6.66
CA ARG A 5 3.95 -27.22 5.69
C ARG A 5 2.87 -26.26 6.19
N ASP A 6 3.26 -25.08 6.59
CA ASP A 6 2.33 -23.98 6.87
C ASP A 6 1.59 -23.62 5.58
N GLN A 7 0.38 -24.15 5.45
CA GLN A 7 -0.54 -23.68 4.40
C GLN A 7 -0.93 -22.26 4.75
N VAL A 8 -0.49 -21.31 3.94
CA VAL A 8 -1.00 -19.95 3.95
C VAL A 8 -2.48 -20.00 3.61
N ILE A 9 -3.33 -19.93 4.63
CA ILE A 9 -4.78 -19.83 4.46
C ILE A 9 -5.05 -18.46 3.85
N LEU A 10 -5.29 -18.41 2.54
CA LEU A 10 -5.80 -17.25 1.84
C LEU A 10 -7.23 -16.98 2.34
N LYS A 11 -7.37 -16.13 3.34
CA LYS A 11 -8.69 -15.60 3.72
C LYS A 11 -9.15 -14.68 2.59
N ASN A 12 -10.08 -15.14 1.79
CA ASN A 12 -10.86 -14.32 0.85
C ASN A 12 -11.76 -13.37 1.64
N ASN A 13 -11.20 -12.25 2.08
CA ASN A 13 -12.00 -11.21 2.73
C ASN A 13 -12.35 -10.18 1.66
N PHE A 14 -13.54 -10.29 1.08
CA PHE A 14 -14.17 -9.23 0.31
C PHE A 14 -14.49 -8.07 1.26
N ARG A 15 -13.51 -7.20 1.51
CA ARG A 15 -13.73 -5.98 2.29
C ARG A 15 -14.06 -4.85 1.34
N LYS A 16 -15.18 -4.18 1.58
CA LYS A 16 -15.48 -2.92 0.88
C LYS A 16 -14.45 -1.87 1.30
N GLU A 17 -13.81 -1.26 0.32
CA GLU A 17 -12.82 -0.20 0.53
C GLU A 17 -13.34 1.07 -0.13
N TYR A 18 -13.47 2.14 0.65
CA TYR A 18 -13.76 3.48 0.16
C TYR A 18 -12.54 4.36 0.38
N LYS A 19 -12.17 5.11 -0.66
CA LYS A 19 -11.03 6.01 -0.60
C LYS A 19 -11.46 7.41 -1.00
N PHE A 20 -11.14 8.37 -0.14
CA PHE A 20 -11.41 9.78 -0.32
C PHE A 20 -10.09 10.53 -0.40
N VAL A 21 -10.04 11.53 -1.28
CA VAL A 21 -8.90 12.42 -1.44
C VAL A 21 -9.39 13.85 -1.20
N THR A 22 -8.69 14.59 -0.36
CA THR A 22 -8.99 15.98 -0.07
C THR A 22 -7.71 16.81 -0.01
N ASP A 23 -7.81 18.11 -0.14
CA ASP A 23 -6.69 19.01 0.12
C ASP A 23 -6.37 19.09 1.62
N ILE A 24 -5.10 19.30 1.96
CA ILE A 24 -4.65 19.35 3.35
C ILE A 24 -5.37 20.46 4.13
N GLU A 25 -5.64 21.58 3.48
CA GLU A 25 -6.35 22.73 4.07
C GLU A 25 -7.76 22.37 4.54
N ASN A 26 -8.42 21.47 3.81
CA ASN A 26 -9.78 21.03 4.10
C ASN A 26 -9.83 19.75 4.96
N SER A 27 -8.69 19.17 5.27
CA SER A 27 -8.62 17.84 5.88
C SER A 27 -8.87 17.84 7.39
N GLY A 28 -8.68 18.97 8.08
CA GLY A 28 -8.81 19.10 9.52
C GLY A 28 -10.17 18.63 10.03
N LYS A 29 -11.27 19.07 9.41
CA LYS A 29 -12.64 18.66 9.79
C LYS A 29 -12.87 17.14 9.73
N TYR A 30 -12.23 16.45 8.79
CA TYR A 30 -12.33 14.99 8.69
C TYR A 30 -11.51 14.30 9.77
N LEU A 31 -10.32 14.81 10.09
CA LEU A 31 -9.51 14.28 11.17
C LEU A 31 -10.22 14.47 12.53
N ASP A 32 -10.79 15.63 12.76
CA ASP A 32 -11.60 15.92 13.98
C ASP A 32 -12.77 14.96 14.12
N TRP A 33 -13.49 14.71 13.03
CA TRP A 33 -14.57 13.73 13.05
C TRP A 33 -14.06 12.32 13.32
N ILE A 34 -12.98 11.90 12.67
CA ILE A 34 -12.38 10.56 12.86
C ILE A 34 -11.96 10.40 14.32
N THR A 35 -11.23 11.36 14.90
CA THR A 35 -10.73 11.27 16.28
C THR A 35 -11.84 11.26 17.31
N LYS A 36 -12.94 11.98 17.07
CA LYS A 36 -14.12 11.99 17.95
C LYS A 36 -14.94 10.70 17.89
N ASN A 37 -14.89 9.97 16.77
CA ASN A 37 -15.78 8.84 16.50
C ASN A 37 -15.06 7.49 16.39
N SER A 38 -13.76 7.43 16.65
CA SER A 38 -12.96 6.21 16.51
C SER A 38 -11.82 6.16 17.52
N VAL A 39 -11.24 5.00 17.71
CA VAL A 39 -10.10 4.77 18.61
C VAL A 39 -8.83 4.70 17.78
N LEU A 40 -7.78 5.38 18.22
CA LEU A 40 -6.44 5.27 17.63
C LEU A 40 -5.89 3.86 17.89
N LEU A 41 -5.53 3.14 16.82
CA LEU A 41 -5.03 1.76 16.90
C LEU A 41 -3.53 1.69 17.20
N PHE A 42 -2.75 2.57 16.56
CA PHE A 42 -1.29 2.55 16.63
C PHE A 42 -0.75 3.98 16.59
N PRO A 43 0.46 4.22 17.11
CA PRO A 43 1.20 5.44 16.82
C PRO A 43 1.30 5.67 15.30
N LYS A 44 1.35 6.93 14.89
CA LYS A 44 1.53 7.24 13.46
C LYS A 44 2.86 6.65 12.95
N ARG A 45 2.84 6.18 11.72
CA ARG A 45 4.00 5.55 11.07
C ARG A 45 4.28 6.20 9.73
N THR A 46 5.55 6.30 9.39
CA THR A 46 5.97 6.69 8.05
C THR A 46 6.10 5.43 7.20
N VAL A 47 5.23 5.32 6.21
CA VAL A 47 5.21 4.21 5.25
C VAL A 47 6.00 4.62 4.02
N GLN A 48 6.94 3.78 3.60
CA GLN A 48 7.73 3.97 2.40
C GLN A 48 7.50 2.78 1.46
N SER A 49 7.33 3.04 0.18
CA SER A 49 7.06 1.99 -0.80
C SER A 49 7.75 2.31 -2.13
N MET A 50 8.46 1.32 -2.69
CA MET A 50 8.98 1.34 -4.04
C MET A 50 8.08 0.47 -4.90
N TYR A 51 7.43 1.07 -5.90
CA TYR A 51 6.59 0.37 -6.87
C TYR A 51 7.38 -0.03 -8.11
N TYR A 52 7.06 -1.20 -8.60
CA TYR A 52 7.70 -1.82 -9.76
C TYR A 52 6.71 -1.91 -10.92
N ASP A 53 7.24 -1.74 -12.14
CA ASP A 53 6.48 -1.89 -13.38
C ASP A 53 7.41 -2.33 -14.51
N THR A 54 6.86 -2.73 -15.62
CA THR A 54 7.59 -2.97 -16.87
C THR A 54 8.17 -1.66 -17.44
N LEU A 55 9.02 -1.75 -18.46
CA LEU A 55 9.56 -0.55 -19.10
C LEU A 55 8.49 0.34 -19.68
N ASP A 56 7.46 -0.24 -20.27
CA ASP A 56 6.34 0.43 -20.92
C ASP A 56 5.16 0.75 -19.98
N PHE A 57 5.30 0.54 -18.67
CA PHE A 57 4.27 0.78 -17.65
C PHE A 57 3.00 -0.06 -17.81
N SER A 58 3.14 -1.34 -18.17
CA SER A 58 1.99 -2.25 -18.37
C SER A 58 1.10 -2.35 -17.13
N LEU A 59 1.67 -2.49 -15.92
CA LEU A 59 0.87 -2.62 -14.70
C LEU A 59 0.08 -1.34 -14.39
N TYR A 60 0.67 -0.19 -14.64
CA TYR A 60 0.00 1.10 -14.50
C TYR A 60 -1.14 1.23 -15.50
N LYS A 61 -0.89 0.95 -16.78
CA LYS A 61 -1.90 0.98 -17.85
C LYS A 61 -3.08 0.09 -17.51
N ASN A 62 -2.85 -1.18 -17.13
CA ASN A 62 -3.90 -2.11 -16.74
C ASN A 62 -4.70 -1.61 -15.52
N SER A 63 -4.04 -0.86 -14.61
CA SER A 63 -4.71 -0.26 -13.46
C SER A 63 -5.59 0.94 -13.81
N VAL A 64 -5.25 1.69 -14.87
CA VAL A 64 -6.03 2.85 -15.36
C VAL A 64 -7.23 2.40 -16.17
N PHE A 65 -7.05 1.39 -17.02
CA PHE A 65 -8.14 0.86 -17.86
C PHE A 65 -9.08 -0.09 -17.10
N ASP A 66 -8.90 -0.21 -15.77
CA ASP A 66 -9.70 -1.07 -14.88
C ASP A 66 -9.77 -2.54 -15.32
N ASP A 67 -8.66 -3.02 -15.87
CA ASP A 67 -8.54 -4.40 -16.29
C ASP A 67 -8.79 -5.35 -15.11
N THR A 68 -9.59 -6.38 -15.35
CA THR A 68 -10.02 -7.31 -14.28
C THR A 68 -8.87 -8.12 -13.71
N ASP A 69 -7.86 -8.45 -14.54
CA ASP A 69 -6.69 -9.20 -14.13
C ASP A 69 -5.46 -8.30 -14.00
N ARG A 70 -5.45 -7.46 -12.99
CA ARG A 70 -4.34 -6.53 -12.73
C ARG A 70 -3.63 -6.86 -11.42
N PHE A 71 -2.33 -6.60 -11.39
CA PHE A 71 -1.58 -6.70 -10.14
C PHE A 71 -0.64 -5.50 -9.95
N LYS A 72 -0.19 -5.33 -8.72
CA LYS A 72 0.79 -4.32 -8.33
C LYS A 72 1.89 -4.99 -7.54
N ILE A 73 3.12 -4.65 -7.85
CA ILE A 73 4.31 -5.13 -7.14
C ILE A 73 4.92 -3.94 -6.41
N ARG A 74 5.24 -4.12 -5.14
CA ARG A 74 5.98 -3.13 -4.38
C ARG A 74 6.85 -3.77 -3.32
N PHE A 75 7.90 -3.08 -2.96
CA PHE A 75 8.62 -3.29 -1.72
C PHE A 75 8.24 -2.19 -0.74
N ARG A 76 8.05 -2.55 0.52
CA ARG A 76 7.58 -1.63 1.56
C ARG A 76 8.36 -1.81 2.83
N ASN A 77 8.69 -0.69 3.48
CA ASN A 77 9.12 -0.66 4.87
C ASN A 77 8.37 0.43 5.66
N TYR A 78 8.69 0.50 6.94
CA TYR A 78 8.29 1.56 7.83
C TYR A 78 9.57 2.26 8.30
N LYS A 79 9.57 3.61 8.35
CA LYS A 79 10.75 4.37 8.75
C LYS A 79 11.21 4.02 10.17
N GLU A 80 10.29 3.57 11.01
CA GLU A 80 10.51 3.13 12.39
C GLU A 80 11.23 1.77 12.48
N THR A 81 11.18 0.97 11.41
CA THR A 81 11.87 -0.32 11.26
C THR A 81 12.40 -0.47 9.83
N PRO A 82 13.36 0.37 9.41
CA PRO A 82 13.77 0.47 8.00
C PRO A 82 14.41 -0.81 7.47
N GLU A 83 14.99 -1.63 8.33
CA GLU A 83 15.61 -2.93 8.02
C GLU A 83 14.60 -4.02 7.67
N LYS A 84 13.31 -3.80 7.95
CA LYS A 84 12.24 -4.76 7.64
C LYS A 84 11.55 -4.39 6.34
N ILE A 85 12.04 -4.92 5.24
CA ILE A 85 11.45 -4.70 3.92
C ILE A 85 10.59 -5.89 3.54
N PHE A 86 9.35 -5.61 3.14
CA PHE A 86 8.39 -6.60 2.67
C PHE A 86 8.17 -6.44 1.17
N LYS A 87 8.28 -7.56 0.44
CA LYS A 87 7.79 -7.66 -0.93
C LYS A 87 6.28 -7.92 -0.88
N GLU A 88 5.51 -7.08 -1.49
CA GLU A 88 4.05 -7.19 -1.54
C GLU A 88 3.57 -7.25 -3.00
N ILE A 89 2.77 -8.25 -3.31
CA ILE A 89 2.06 -8.37 -4.59
C ILE A 89 0.56 -8.33 -4.28
N LYS A 90 -0.15 -7.41 -4.90
CA LYS A 90 -1.61 -7.30 -4.82
C LYS A 90 -2.18 -7.59 -6.19
N LYS A 91 -2.94 -8.67 -6.30
CA LYS A 91 -3.66 -9.07 -7.52
C LYS A 91 -5.16 -8.77 -7.34
N ASN A 92 -5.77 -8.16 -8.34
CA ASN A 92 -7.21 -8.13 -8.51
C ASN A 92 -7.54 -9.05 -9.68
N SER A 93 -8.46 -9.97 -9.49
CA SER A 93 -8.96 -10.86 -10.54
C SER A 93 -10.48 -10.96 -10.44
N ARG A 94 -11.10 -11.61 -11.38
CA ARG A 94 -12.54 -11.93 -11.33
C ARG A 94 -12.91 -12.73 -10.08
N ASP A 95 -12.00 -13.59 -9.62
CA ASP A 95 -12.19 -14.43 -8.43
C ASP A 95 -11.95 -13.71 -7.11
N GLY A 96 -11.54 -12.43 -7.15
CA GLY A 96 -11.34 -11.60 -5.96
C GLY A 96 -10.02 -10.86 -5.89
N LYS A 97 -9.74 -10.35 -4.69
CA LYS A 97 -8.53 -9.57 -4.38
C LYS A 97 -7.59 -10.42 -3.55
N PHE A 98 -6.41 -10.69 -4.06
CA PHE A 98 -5.35 -11.45 -3.39
C PHE A 98 -4.19 -10.53 -3.01
N LYS A 99 -3.61 -10.77 -1.85
CA LYS A 99 -2.42 -10.10 -1.40
C LYS A 99 -1.44 -11.11 -0.83
N THR A 100 -0.21 -11.10 -1.36
CA THR A 100 0.93 -11.76 -0.71
C THR A 100 1.82 -10.70 -0.05
N SER A 101 2.47 -11.06 1.04
CA SER A 101 3.44 -10.21 1.73
C SER A 101 4.52 -11.11 2.32
N GLU A 102 5.74 -10.94 1.85
CA GLU A 102 6.90 -11.75 2.22
C GLU A 102 7.99 -10.83 2.78
N SER A 103 8.58 -11.21 3.90
CA SER A 103 9.78 -10.53 4.42
C SER A 103 10.97 -10.80 3.51
N THR A 104 11.82 -9.81 3.32
CA THR A 104 13.03 -9.93 2.52
C THR A 104 14.27 -9.74 3.37
N ASN A 105 15.44 -10.13 2.85
CA ASN A 105 16.72 -9.91 3.49
C ASN A 105 17.40 -8.59 3.10
N TYR A 106 16.74 -7.77 2.25
CA TYR A 106 17.26 -6.46 1.86
C TYR A 106 17.24 -5.49 3.04
N LYS A 107 18.28 -4.71 3.20
CA LYS A 107 18.42 -3.72 4.28
C LYS A 107 17.90 -2.34 3.87
N ASN A 108 17.92 -2.03 2.58
CA ASN A 108 17.42 -0.78 2.02
C ASN A 108 16.90 -0.98 0.60
N PHE A 109 16.16 0.01 0.05
CA PHE A 109 15.59 -0.08 -1.30
C PHE A 109 16.65 -0.06 -2.42
N ASP A 110 17.85 0.44 -2.16
CA ASP A 110 18.90 0.55 -3.16
C ASP A 110 19.56 -0.82 -3.47
N GLU A 111 19.46 -1.77 -2.55
CA GLU A 111 19.88 -3.15 -2.75
C GLU A 111 18.92 -3.93 -3.66
N ILE A 112 17.69 -3.46 -3.81
CA ILE A 112 16.67 -4.11 -4.63
C ILE A 112 16.84 -3.63 -6.07
N GLY A 113 17.49 -4.42 -6.87
CA GLY A 113 17.64 -4.14 -8.31
C GLY A 113 16.34 -4.35 -9.08
N ASN A 114 16.48 -4.77 -10.32
CA ASN A 114 15.35 -5.22 -11.13
C ASN A 114 14.78 -6.53 -10.58
N LEU A 115 13.49 -6.74 -10.74
CA LEU A 115 12.78 -7.93 -10.29
C LEU A 115 12.39 -8.78 -11.50
N TYR A 116 12.65 -10.08 -11.42
CA TYR A 116 12.10 -11.03 -12.38
C TYR A 116 10.95 -11.81 -11.74
N PHE A 117 9.78 -11.75 -12.36
CA PHE A 117 8.56 -12.40 -11.83
C PHE A 117 7.66 -12.86 -12.96
N GLN A 118 7.20 -14.12 -12.93
CA GLN A 118 6.36 -14.76 -13.95
C GLN A 118 6.87 -14.57 -15.40
N GLY A 119 8.17 -14.73 -15.61
CA GLY A 119 8.77 -14.61 -16.94
C GLY A 119 8.99 -13.17 -17.43
N VAL A 120 8.66 -12.16 -16.63
CA VAL A 120 8.75 -10.74 -16.99
C VAL A 120 9.71 -10.00 -16.06
N GLN A 121 10.48 -9.07 -16.61
CA GLN A 121 11.36 -8.20 -15.85
C GLN A 121 10.66 -6.90 -15.49
N TYR A 122 10.74 -6.53 -14.21
CA TYR A 122 10.16 -5.31 -13.63
C TYR A 122 11.27 -4.42 -13.08
N TYR A 123 11.03 -3.12 -13.15
CA TYR A 123 11.96 -2.06 -12.80
C TYR A 123 11.36 -1.17 -11.71
N PRO A 124 12.18 -0.60 -10.81
CA PRO A 124 11.70 0.38 -9.85
C PRO A 124 11.25 1.66 -10.58
N LYS A 125 9.98 2.01 -10.45
CA LYS A 125 9.38 3.14 -11.20
C LYS A 125 8.99 4.31 -10.32
N SER A 126 8.43 4.05 -9.14
CA SER A 126 7.93 5.10 -8.28
C SER A 126 8.16 4.79 -6.81
N PHE A 127 8.79 5.72 -6.13
CA PHE A 127 8.88 5.71 -4.67
C PHE A 127 7.81 6.63 -4.10
N VAL A 128 7.10 6.14 -3.08
CA VAL A 128 6.06 6.88 -2.38
C VAL A 128 6.32 6.78 -0.88
N SER A 129 6.36 7.91 -0.20
CA SER A 129 6.43 8.00 1.25
C SER A 129 5.26 8.81 1.78
N TYR A 130 4.69 8.41 2.91
CA TYR A 130 3.61 9.14 3.57
C TYR A 130 3.53 8.79 5.05
N THR A 131 2.94 9.68 5.84
CA THR A 131 2.65 9.45 7.25
C THR A 131 1.24 8.93 7.40
N ARG A 132 1.06 7.78 8.04
CA ARG A 132 -0.25 7.12 8.24
C ARG A 132 -0.63 7.05 9.71
N GLN A 133 -1.86 7.46 10.00
CA GLN A 133 -2.56 7.21 11.25
C GLN A 133 -3.62 6.12 11.02
N TYR A 134 -3.84 5.29 12.04
CA TYR A 134 -4.75 4.15 11.99
C TYR A 134 -5.80 4.28 13.07
N PHE A 135 -7.05 4.16 12.70
CA PHE A 135 -8.20 4.25 13.60
C PHE A 135 -9.12 3.05 13.43
N LEU A 136 -9.85 2.72 14.50
CA LEU A 136 -10.87 1.68 14.52
C LEU A 136 -12.21 2.29 14.91
N LYS A 137 -13.25 1.99 14.13
CA LYS A 137 -14.65 2.30 14.44
C LYS A 137 -15.50 1.10 14.08
N ASN A 138 -16.22 0.52 15.05
CA ASN A 138 -17.15 -0.60 14.80
C ASN A 138 -16.55 -1.69 13.88
N ASN A 139 -15.42 -2.25 14.23
CA ASN A 139 -14.64 -3.23 13.44
C ASN A 139 -14.16 -2.74 12.06
N SER A 140 -14.47 -1.51 11.69
CA SER A 140 -13.99 -0.91 10.45
C SER A 140 -12.70 -0.15 10.70
N ARG A 141 -11.71 -0.37 9.82
CA ARG A 141 -10.43 0.34 9.89
C ARG A 141 -10.47 1.60 9.04
N ILE A 142 -10.08 2.71 9.65
CA ILE A 142 -9.88 3.99 8.97
C ILE A 142 -8.39 4.28 8.94
N THR A 143 -7.86 4.71 7.80
CA THR A 143 -6.50 5.25 7.70
C THR A 143 -6.53 6.67 7.18
N TYR A 144 -5.66 7.51 7.74
CA TYR A 144 -5.51 8.91 7.39
C TYR A 144 -4.06 9.16 6.99
N ASP A 145 -3.82 9.42 5.70
CA ASP A 145 -2.49 9.55 5.11
C ASP A 145 -2.20 11.01 4.78
N THR A 146 -1.08 11.51 5.31
CA THR A 146 -0.58 12.87 5.12
C THR A 146 0.88 12.88 4.68
N ASN A 147 1.42 14.06 4.37
CA ASN A 147 2.83 14.24 4.00
C ASN A 147 3.23 13.28 2.86
N ILE A 148 2.41 13.23 1.82
CA ILE A 148 2.61 12.31 0.72
C ILE A 148 3.67 12.87 -0.20
N ILE A 149 4.75 12.13 -0.37
CA ILE A 149 5.90 12.47 -1.19
C ILE A 149 6.05 11.42 -2.29
N TYR A 150 6.20 11.87 -3.52
CA TYR A 150 6.50 11.03 -4.67
C TYR A 150 7.90 11.32 -5.20
N ARG A 151 8.56 10.29 -5.68
CA ARG A 151 9.85 10.36 -6.39
C ARG A 151 9.84 9.34 -7.52
N THR A 152 10.50 9.62 -8.62
CA THR A 152 10.75 8.60 -9.64
C THR A 152 11.65 7.50 -9.04
N GLY A 153 11.40 6.24 -9.42
CA GLY A 153 12.17 5.09 -8.94
C GLY A 153 13.59 5.00 -9.46
N ILE A 154 14.00 5.89 -10.37
CA ILE A 154 15.33 5.90 -10.96
C ILE A 154 16.27 6.62 -10.00
N LYS A 155 17.34 5.94 -9.56
CA LYS A 155 18.33 6.38 -8.56
C LYS A 155 18.94 7.78 -8.79
N LYS A 156 18.91 8.29 -10.02
CA LYS A 156 19.53 9.56 -10.41
C LYS A 156 18.62 10.78 -10.30
N SER A 157 17.34 10.63 -10.00
CA SER A 157 16.41 11.76 -9.91
C SER A 157 16.23 12.19 -8.44
N ASN A 158 16.81 13.32 -8.08
CA ASN A 158 16.56 13.99 -6.80
C ASN A 158 15.27 14.81 -6.80
N LYS A 159 14.40 14.65 -7.82
CA LYS A 159 13.14 15.39 -7.89
C LYS A 159 12.10 14.70 -7.02
N PHE A 160 11.70 15.40 -5.96
CA PHE A 160 10.59 15.04 -5.09
C PHE A 160 9.38 15.89 -5.45
N TYR A 161 8.23 15.28 -5.42
CA TYR A 161 6.94 15.96 -5.51
C TYR A 161 6.21 15.80 -4.19
N ASN A 162 5.99 16.90 -3.49
CA ASN A 162 5.20 16.95 -2.27
C ASN A 162 3.73 17.18 -2.65
N SER A 163 2.86 16.28 -2.25
CA SER A 163 1.43 16.43 -2.48
C SER A 163 0.79 17.22 -1.35
N ASN A 164 -0.06 18.18 -1.70
CA ASN A 164 -0.94 18.87 -0.75
C ASN A 164 -2.23 18.06 -0.43
N LYS A 165 -2.30 16.81 -0.89
CA LYS A 165 -3.45 15.94 -0.69
C LYS A 165 -3.31 15.11 0.59
N VAL A 166 -4.49 14.81 1.15
CA VAL A 166 -4.69 13.83 2.22
C VAL A 166 -5.54 12.71 1.66
N ILE A 167 -5.20 11.47 2.00
CA ILE A 167 -5.97 10.29 1.60
C ILE A 167 -6.59 9.66 2.84
N ILE A 168 -7.90 9.48 2.81
CA ILE A 168 -8.67 8.81 3.86
C ILE A 168 -9.22 7.52 3.27
N GLU A 169 -8.92 6.37 3.91
CA GLU A 169 -9.40 5.07 3.43
C GLU A 169 -10.21 4.38 4.52
N PHE A 170 -11.41 3.96 4.17
CA PHE A 170 -12.28 3.14 5.02
C PHE A 170 -12.25 1.71 4.51
N LYS A 171 -11.97 0.76 5.41
CA LYS A 171 -12.07 -0.68 5.16
C LYS A 171 -13.16 -1.24 6.06
N LEU A 172 -14.30 -1.51 5.46
CA LEU A 172 -15.46 -2.05 6.17
C LEU A 172 -15.30 -3.56 6.34
N ASP A 173 -15.71 -4.05 7.50
CA ASP A 173 -15.89 -5.49 7.72
C ASP A 173 -17.18 -5.94 7.02
N ASP A 174 -17.15 -7.11 6.34
CA ASP A 174 -18.31 -7.63 5.59
C ASP A 174 -19.52 -7.96 6.49
N SER A 175 -19.34 -8.00 7.80
CA SER A 175 -20.43 -8.20 8.77
C SER A 175 -21.32 -6.95 8.95
N GLN A 176 -20.92 -5.79 8.44
CA GLN A 176 -21.72 -4.56 8.51
C GLN A 176 -22.43 -4.32 7.18
N LYS A 177 -23.67 -4.80 7.08
CA LYS A 177 -24.65 -4.25 6.14
C LYS A 177 -25.00 -2.84 6.64
N LEU A 178 -24.76 -1.85 5.79
CA LEU A 178 -25.30 -0.50 5.96
C LEU A 178 -26.82 -0.56 5.91
#